data_975a1b898e58e95bf6a85488b3e61a82
#
_entry.id   975a1b898e58e95bf6a85488b3e61a82
#
_cell.length_a   1.000
_cell.length_b   1.000
_cell.length_c   1.000
_cell.angle_alpha   90.00
_cell.angle_beta   90.00
_cell.angle_gamma   90.00
#
_symmetry.space_group_name_H-M   'P 1'
#
loop_
_entity.id
_entity.type
_entity.pdbx_description
1 polymer ?
#
loop_
_entity_poly.entity_id
_entity_poly.type
_entity_poly.pdbx_seq_one_letter_code
_entity_poly.pdbx_strand_id
1 'polypeptide(L)'
;MISIFNPNINVKVDLTLTGSKSITNRLLILRSIYPSLKIKNKSESQDTVVLENALKSTKNVKDVGHAGTAMRFLTAYYSILKQEEVILKGSRRMHERPIYPLVNCLKLIGADIIYLEKDGCPPIKIRGKQLKSKKVEISSNVSSQFISAMLLISPKLKGGLVIELKGELISKPYIEMTLHLLNNLGVKTNIKSNLISVDYLEQIQETNITVESDWSSASYWYSIVALCERSEVKLNNFYKNSIQGDSILIKYFEALGVETKFIENKIVLTKIKDFSYPKNLNLNLIDSPDLAQTIAVTCFGLGVSCYLYGLQTLNIKETKRLIALKNELTKLGANLDITESTLKLYKTREIKKNITINTYQDHRMAMSFAPLSIKVPIFIENPNVVVKSYPKFWDDLKKAGFTIEKT
;
A
#
# COMPACT_ATOMS: atom_id res chain seq x y z
N MET A 1 -15.10 15.36 -12.79
CA MET A 1 -14.36 16.08 -11.74
C MET A 1 -15.27 16.25 -10.52
N ILE A 2 -14.73 16.47 -9.32
CA ILE A 2 -15.52 16.84 -8.13
C ILE A 2 -14.92 18.09 -7.50
N SER A 3 -15.75 18.96 -6.92
CA SER A 3 -15.32 19.98 -5.98
C SER A 3 -15.42 19.46 -4.56
N ILE A 4 -14.50 19.86 -3.69
CA ILE A 4 -14.47 19.45 -2.29
C ILE A 4 -14.22 20.68 -1.43
N PHE A 5 -15.05 20.83 -0.42
CA PHE A 5 -14.90 21.86 0.59
C PHE A 5 -15.47 21.39 1.93
N ASN A 6 -14.81 21.71 3.03
CA ASN A 6 -15.36 21.53 4.35
C ASN A 6 -15.27 22.86 5.13
N PRO A 7 -16.37 23.58 5.27
CA PRO A 7 -16.40 24.80 6.07
C PRO A 7 -16.32 24.53 7.59
N ASN A 8 -16.61 23.29 7.98
CA ASN A 8 -16.55 22.87 9.37
C ASN A 8 -15.14 22.48 9.77
N ILE A 9 -14.50 23.29 10.57
CA ILE A 9 -13.19 23.01 11.19
C ILE A 9 -13.26 21.95 12.31
N ASN A 10 -14.47 21.44 12.60
CA ASN A 10 -14.73 20.43 13.62
C ASN A 10 -15.28 19.16 12.96
N VAL A 11 -14.51 18.09 12.97
CA VAL A 11 -14.91 16.79 12.42
C VAL A 11 -15.14 15.80 13.55
N LYS A 12 -16.35 15.20 13.59
CA LYS A 12 -16.68 14.12 14.51
C LYS A 12 -17.34 12.99 13.73
N VAL A 13 -16.71 11.81 13.69
CA VAL A 13 -17.19 10.67 12.93
C VAL A 13 -16.71 9.34 13.52
N ASP A 14 -17.50 8.29 13.37
CA ASP A 14 -17.16 6.89 13.71
C ASP A 14 -17.27 6.04 12.44
N LEU A 15 -16.16 5.40 12.06
CA LEU A 15 -16.03 4.70 10.78
C LEU A 15 -15.39 3.32 10.96
N THR A 16 -15.82 2.40 10.12
CA THR A 16 -15.13 1.13 9.91
C THR A 16 -14.50 1.15 8.53
N LEU A 17 -13.17 1.25 8.49
CA LEU A 17 -12.43 1.22 7.25
C LEU A 17 -12.37 -0.21 6.69
N THR A 18 -12.19 -0.32 5.38
CA THR A 18 -11.96 -1.62 4.73
C THR A 18 -10.73 -2.33 5.30
N GLY A 19 -10.74 -3.65 5.30
CA GLY A 19 -9.58 -4.42 5.72
C GLY A 19 -8.34 -4.11 4.89
N SER A 20 -7.16 -4.27 5.48
CA SER A 20 -5.88 -4.00 4.81
C SER A 20 -5.76 -4.76 3.48
N LYS A 21 -5.55 -4.00 2.40
CA LYS A 21 -5.30 -4.54 1.06
C LYS A 21 -4.05 -5.43 1.06
N SER A 22 -2.99 -4.99 1.74
CA SER A 22 -1.72 -5.71 1.79
C SER A 22 -1.82 -7.05 2.51
N ILE A 23 -2.57 -7.12 3.60
CA ILE A 23 -2.85 -8.36 4.33
C ILE A 23 -3.78 -9.26 3.50
N THR A 24 -4.90 -8.70 3.02
CA THR A 24 -5.91 -9.47 2.28
C THR A 24 -5.32 -10.15 1.05
N ASN A 25 -4.52 -9.43 0.25
CA ASN A 25 -3.95 -10.00 -0.97
C ASN A 25 -3.00 -11.17 -0.67
N ARG A 26 -2.25 -11.13 0.44
CA ARG A 26 -1.43 -12.25 0.91
C ARG A 26 -2.27 -13.44 1.34
N LEU A 27 -3.30 -13.18 2.14
CA LEU A 27 -4.21 -14.20 2.62
C LEU A 27 -5.01 -14.86 1.48
N LEU A 28 -5.36 -14.14 0.43
CA LEU A 28 -6.03 -14.71 -0.75
C LEU A 28 -5.14 -15.74 -1.47
N ILE A 29 -3.85 -15.46 -1.63
CA ILE A 29 -2.90 -16.45 -2.18
C ILE A 29 -2.78 -17.63 -1.23
N LEU A 30 -2.58 -17.38 0.07
CA LEU A 30 -2.46 -18.45 1.06
C LEU A 30 -3.74 -19.30 1.15
N ARG A 31 -4.94 -18.70 1.03
CA ARG A 31 -6.20 -19.45 0.96
C ARG A 31 -6.31 -20.31 -0.30
N SER A 32 -5.81 -19.83 -1.43
CA SER A 32 -5.79 -20.64 -2.65
C SER A 32 -4.80 -21.81 -2.56
N ILE A 33 -3.76 -21.69 -1.72
CA ILE A 33 -2.81 -22.75 -1.40
C ILE A 33 -3.38 -23.68 -0.31
N TYR A 34 -4.06 -23.12 0.69
CA TYR A 34 -4.61 -23.80 1.87
C TYR A 34 -6.10 -23.49 2.02
N PRO A 35 -7.00 -24.27 1.41
CA PRO A 35 -8.44 -23.99 1.38
C PRO A 35 -9.11 -23.93 2.77
N SER A 36 -8.51 -24.54 3.81
CA SER A 36 -8.98 -24.47 5.20
C SER A 36 -8.80 -23.10 5.85
N LEU A 37 -8.12 -22.13 5.19
CA LEU A 37 -7.99 -20.77 5.67
C LEU A 37 -9.27 -19.95 5.37
N LYS A 38 -9.92 -19.45 6.43
CA LYS A 38 -11.07 -18.55 6.37
C LYS A 38 -10.64 -17.11 6.66
N ILE A 39 -11.11 -16.16 5.85
CA ILE A 39 -10.72 -14.75 5.93
C ILE A 39 -11.97 -13.93 6.23
N LYS A 40 -11.96 -13.18 7.33
CA LYS A 40 -12.98 -12.19 7.70
C LYS A 40 -12.46 -10.77 7.47
N ASN A 41 -13.36 -9.81 7.24
CA ASN A 41 -13.04 -8.39 7.01
C ASN A 41 -12.02 -8.18 5.88
N LYS A 42 -12.24 -8.82 4.73
CA LYS A 42 -11.38 -8.63 3.54
C LYS A 42 -11.43 -7.19 3.06
N SER A 43 -10.35 -6.76 2.41
CA SER A 43 -10.34 -5.50 1.67
C SER A 43 -11.37 -5.50 0.54
N GLU A 44 -12.10 -4.40 0.41
CA GLU A 44 -13.04 -4.15 -0.69
C GLU A 44 -12.36 -3.42 -1.87
N SER A 45 -11.05 -3.19 -1.81
CA SER A 45 -10.29 -2.48 -2.84
C SER A 45 -10.35 -3.19 -4.20
N GLN A 46 -10.36 -2.42 -5.28
CA GLN A 46 -10.36 -2.97 -6.64
C GLN A 46 -9.16 -3.91 -6.88
N ASP A 47 -7.98 -3.58 -6.35
CA ASP A 47 -6.80 -4.44 -6.44
C ASP A 47 -7.05 -5.83 -5.84
N THR A 48 -7.79 -5.90 -4.72
CA THR A 48 -8.16 -7.18 -4.07
C THR A 48 -9.22 -7.92 -4.86
N VAL A 49 -10.25 -7.23 -5.35
CA VAL A 49 -11.31 -7.83 -6.18
C VAL A 49 -10.72 -8.43 -7.46
N VAL A 50 -9.81 -7.71 -8.12
CA VAL A 50 -9.12 -8.19 -9.32
C VAL A 50 -8.30 -9.47 -9.02
N LEU A 51 -7.57 -9.50 -7.90
CA LEU A 51 -6.81 -10.68 -7.49
C LEU A 51 -7.76 -11.87 -7.21
N GLU A 52 -8.82 -11.65 -6.45
CA GLU A 52 -9.78 -12.71 -6.10
C GLU A 52 -10.49 -13.26 -7.35
N ASN A 53 -10.86 -12.40 -8.29
CA ASN A 53 -11.45 -12.81 -9.57
C ASN A 53 -10.46 -13.60 -10.43
N ALA A 54 -9.19 -13.19 -10.49
CA ALA A 54 -8.17 -13.92 -11.21
C ALA A 54 -7.94 -15.33 -10.66
N LEU A 55 -7.96 -15.48 -9.31
CA LEU A 55 -7.83 -16.77 -8.64
C LEU A 55 -9.04 -17.69 -8.86
N LYS A 56 -10.26 -17.15 -8.95
CA LYS A 56 -11.50 -17.92 -9.21
C LYS A 56 -11.75 -18.23 -10.69
N SER A 57 -11.14 -17.47 -11.58
CA SER A 57 -11.36 -17.60 -13.03
C SER A 57 -10.77 -18.89 -13.59
N THR A 58 -11.52 -19.58 -14.44
CA THR A 58 -11.03 -20.75 -15.21
C THR A 58 -10.40 -20.37 -16.56
N LYS A 59 -10.47 -19.08 -16.95
CA LYS A 59 -9.87 -18.60 -18.20
C LYS A 59 -8.34 -18.64 -18.13
N ASN A 60 -7.68 -19.02 -19.21
CA ASN A 60 -6.21 -19.04 -19.28
C ASN A 60 -5.60 -17.63 -19.30
N VAL A 61 -6.33 -16.62 -19.77
CA VAL A 61 -5.88 -15.22 -19.74
C VAL A 61 -6.43 -14.52 -18.53
N LYS A 62 -5.55 -14.01 -17.66
CA LYS A 62 -5.86 -13.23 -16.47
C LYS A 62 -5.43 -11.78 -16.68
N ASP A 63 -6.39 -10.88 -16.78
CA ASP A 63 -6.10 -9.45 -16.85
C ASP A 63 -6.18 -8.84 -15.44
N VAL A 64 -5.07 -8.33 -14.96
CA VAL A 64 -4.97 -7.73 -13.61
C VAL A 64 -4.97 -6.19 -13.65
N GLY A 65 -5.19 -5.59 -14.82
CA GLY A 65 -5.27 -4.14 -14.98
C GLY A 65 -4.07 -3.41 -14.36
N HIS A 66 -4.34 -2.54 -13.41
CA HIS A 66 -3.32 -1.78 -12.67
C HIS A 66 -2.85 -2.43 -11.35
N ALA A 67 -3.35 -3.63 -11.01
CA ALA A 67 -3.11 -4.28 -9.73
C ALA A 67 -1.71 -4.92 -9.65
N GLY A 68 -0.72 -4.12 -9.27
CA GLY A 68 0.69 -4.56 -9.22
C GLY A 68 0.95 -5.74 -8.30
N THR A 69 0.31 -5.77 -7.13
CA THR A 69 0.43 -6.89 -6.19
C THR A 69 -0.14 -8.17 -6.80
N ALA A 70 -1.30 -8.09 -7.47
CA ALA A 70 -1.90 -9.22 -8.15
C ALA A 70 -0.95 -9.80 -9.22
N MET A 71 -0.37 -8.96 -10.08
CA MET A 71 0.61 -9.39 -11.08
C MET A 71 1.75 -10.20 -10.45
N ARG A 72 2.37 -9.70 -9.37
CA ARG A 72 3.54 -10.37 -8.74
C ARG A 72 3.15 -11.65 -8.02
N PHE A 73 2.08 -11.61 -7.23
CA PHE A 73 1.65 -12.77 -6.44
C PHE A 73 1.11 -13.90 -7.33
N LEU A 74 0.33 -13.58 -8.36
CA LEU A 74 -0.15 -14.58 -9.31
C LEU A 74 0.98 -15.18 -10.15
N THR A 75 2.02 -14.41 -10.48
CA THR A 75 3.20 -14.95 -11.18
C THR A 75 3.85 -16.09 -10.37
N ALA A 76 4.07 -15.88 -9.07
CA ALA A 76 4.61 -16.92 -8.21
C ALA A 76 3.60 -18.06 -8.00
N TYR A 77 2.34 -17.75 -7.74
CA TYR A 77 1.29 -18.74 -7.49
C TYR A 77 1.08 -19.69 -8.67
N TYR A 78 0.89 -19.17 -9.89
CA TYR A 78 0.70 -20.03 -11.06
C TYR A 78 1.94 -20.84 -11.43
N SER A 79 3.14 -20.39 -11.03
CA SER A 79 4.37 -21.16 -11.27
C SER A 79 4.41 -22.49 -10.53
N ILE A 80 3.68 -22.65 -9.43
CA ILE A 80 3.63 -23.91 -8.62
C ILE A 80 2.42 -24.80 -8.98
N LEU A 81 1.45 -24.32 -9.77
CA LEU A 81 0.26 -25.08 -10.13
C LEU A 81 0.54 -26.02 -11.30
N LYS A 82 0.75 -27.28 -11.02
CA LYS A 82 1.01 -28.28 -12.06
C LYS A 82 -0.09 -28.31 -13.11
N GLN A 83 0.30 -28.47 -14.38
CA GLN A 83 -0.59 -28.58 -15.55
C GLN A 83 -1.40 -27.32 -15.90
N GLU A 84 -1.22 -26.23 -15.19
CA GLU A 84 -1.84 -24.94 -15.52
C GLU A 84 -0.95 -24.18 -16.53
N GLU A 85 -1.59 -23.62 -17.55
CA GLU A 85 -0.96 -22.65 -18.46
C GLU A 85 -1.75 -21.36 -18.41
N VAL A 86 -1.10 -20.25 -18.01
CA VAL A 86 -1.76 -18.97 -17.78
C VAL A 86 -0.97 -17.84 -18.43
N ILE A 87 -1.70 -16.91 -19.06
CA ILE A 87 -1.17 -15.63 -19.53
C ILE A 87 -1.60 -14.55 -18.52
N LEU A 88 -0.63 -13.90 -17.91
CA LEU A 88 -0.86 -12.73 -17.06
C LEU A 88 -0.59 -11.46 -17.85
N LYS A 89 -1.60 -10.59 -17.95
CA LYS A 89 -1.52 -9.27 -18.59
C LYS A 89 -2.13 -8.20 -17.70
N GLY A 90 -1.97 -6.94 -18.07
CA GLY A 90 -2.54 -5.80 -17.38
C GLY A 90 -2.64 -4.58 -18.27
N SER A 91 -2.77 -3.41 -17.69
CA SER A 91 -2.79 -2.15 -18.42
C SER A 91 -1.45 -1.85 -19.11
N ARG A 92 -1.45 -0.90 -20.05
CA ARG A 92 -0.23 -0.42 -20.72
C ARG A 92 0.86 -0.06 -19.69
N ARG A 93 0.50 0.65 -18.62
CA ARG A 93 1.44 0.99 -17.54
C ARG A 93 1.98 -0.25 -16.81
N MET A 94 1.19 -1.32 -16.66
CA MET A 94 1.66 -2.58 -16.08
C MET A 94 2.71 -3.24 -16.96
N HIS A 95 2.59 -3.16 -18.29
CA HIS A 95 3.56 -3.69 -19.24
C HIS A 95 4.90 -2.92 -19.25
N GLU A 96 4.95 -1.74 -18.63
CA GLU A 96 6.18 -0.96 -18.45
C GLU A 96 6.88 -1.24 -17.10
N ARG A 97 6.17 -1.87 -16.16
CA ARG A 97 6.69 -2.12 -14.80
C ARG A 97 7.50 -3.41 -14.76
N PRO A 98 8.75 -3.36 -14.26
CA PRO A 98 9.62 -4.53 -14.26
C PRO A 98 9.06 -5.65 -13.36
N ILE A 99 9.24 -6.90 -13.83
CA ILE A 99 8.93 -8.13 -13.08
C ILE A 99 10.11 -9.12 -13.13
N TYR A 100 11.17 -8.80 -13.89
CA TYR A 100 12.32 -9.68 -14.10
C TYR A 100 12.97 -10.16 -12.80
N PRO A 101 13.08 -9.39 -11.68
CA PRO A 101 13.73 -9.91 -10.48
C PRO A 101 12.99 -11.11 -9.88
N LEU A 102 11.65 -11.09 -9.91
CA LEU A 102 10.83 -12.22 -9.49
C LEU A 102 10.94 -13.39 -10.46
N VAL A 103 10.81 -13.12 -11.77
CA VAL A 103 10.85 -14.16 -12.81
C VAL A 103 12.19 -14.88 -12.80
N ASN A 104 13.31 -14.15 -12.62
CA ASN A 104 14.62 -14.76 -12.55
C ASN A 104 14.75 -15.70 -11.33
N CYS A 105 14.29 -15.29 -10.15
CA CYS A 105 14.28 -16.14 -8.97
C CYS A 105 13.41 -17.40 -9.18
N LEU A 106 12.23 -17.26 -9.79
CA LEU A 106 11.36 -18.36 -10.11
C LEU A 106 11.99 -19.33 -11.13
N LYS A 107 12.66 -18.82 -12.17
CA LYS A 107 13.39 -19.63 -13.15
C LYS A 107 14.55 -20.42 -12.52
N LEU A 108 15.28 -19.81 -11.56
CA LEU A 108 16.35 -20.50 -10.84
C LEU A 108 15.87 -21.72 -10.06
N ILE A 109 14.62 -21.72 -9.59
CA ILE A 109 14.01 -22.88 -8.92
C ILE A 109 13.20 -23.76 -9.87
N GLY A 110 13.25 -23.48 -11.18
CA GLY A 110 12.72 -24.33 -12.24
C GLY A 110 11.40 -23.89 -12.85
N ALA A 111 10.91 -22.68 -12.60
CA ALA A 111 9.69 -22.17 -13.23
C ALA A 111 9.84 -22.00 -14.75
N ASP A 112 8.73 -22.20 -15.47
CA ASP A 112 8.64 -22.02 -16.92
C ASP A 112 7.81 -20.75 -17.21
N ILE A 113 8.51 -19.66 -17.47
CA ILE A 113 7.92 -18.34 -17.68
C ILE A 113 8.53 -17.71 -18.93
N ILE A 114 7.67 -17.21 -19.82
CA ILE A 114 8.06 -16.56 -21.09
C ILE A 114 7.48 -15.15 -21.09
N TYR A 115 8.28 -14.17 -21.48
CA TYR A 115 7.81 -12.80 -21.79
C TYR A 115 7.19 -12.81 -23.19
N LEU A 116 6.00 -12.20 -23.34
CA LEU A 116 5.27 -12.22 -24.60
C LEU A 116 5.53 -10.99 -25.48
N GLU A 117 5.97 -9.88 -24.87
CA GLU A 117 6.25 -8.62 -25.56
C GLU A 117 7.67 -8.16 -25.21
N LYS A 118 7.83 -7.40 -24.14
CA LYS A 118 9.09 -6.81 -23.71
C LYS A 118 9.76 -7.69 -22.64
N ASP A 119 11.01 -8.03 -22.85
CA ASP A 119 11.79 -8.76 -21.85
C ASP A 119 11.84 -8.02 -20.52
N GLY A 120 11.64 -8.77 -19.43
CA GLY A 120 11.64 -8.24 -18.07
C GLY A 120 10.33 -7.62 -17.61
N CYS A 121 9.33 -7.50 -18.49
CA CYS A 121 8.03 -6.90 -18.20
C CYS A 121 6.84 -7.82 -18.60
N PRO A 122 5.66 -7.66 -17.98
CA PRO A 122 4.44 -8.28 -18.51
C PRO A 122 4.12 -7.76 -19.93
N PRO A 123 3.29 -8.52 -20.73
CA PRO A 123 2.58 -9.73 -20.35
C PRO A 123 3.52 -10.94 -20.35
N ILE A 124 3.19 -11.93 -19.50
CA ILE A 124 3.97 -13.15 -19.36
C ILE A 124 3.09 -14.38 -19.50
N LYS A 125 3.66 -15.46 -20.05
CA LYS A 125 3.05 -16.78 -20.10
C LYS A 125 3.75 -17.67 -19.09
N ILE A 126 2.99 -18.37 -18.25
CA ILE A 126 3.47 -19.24 -17.19
C ILE A 126 2.94 -20.64 -17.44
N ARG A 127 3.82 -21.64 -17.42
CA ARG A 127 3.48 -23.06 -17.35
C ARG A 127 3.83 -23.58 -15.97
N GLY A 128 2.80 -23.88 -15.19
CA GLY A 128 2.97 -24.35 -13.82
C GLY A 128 3.56 -25.74 -13.75
N LYS A 129 4.53 -25.93 -12.87
CA LYS A 129 5.19 -27.21 -12.64
C LYS A 129 5.72 -27.35 -11.22
N GLN A 130 6.20 -28.54 -10.88
CA GLN A 130 6.85 -28.74 -9.59
C GLN A 130 8.19 -28.00 -9.58
N LEU A 131 8.32 -27.04 -8.68
CA LEU A 131 9.55 -26.29 -8.47
C LEU A 131 10.46 -27.01 -7.46
N LYS A 132 11.76 -26.74 -7.54
CA LYS A 132 12.78 -27.34 -6.67
C LYS A 132 13.10 -26.41 -5.50
N SER A 133 13.26 -26.96 -4.30
CA SER A 133 13.86 -26.25 -3.18
C SER A 133 15.31 -25.88 -3.53
N LYS A 134 15.67 -24.62 -3.37
CA LYS A 134 17.02 -24.12 -3.64
C LYS A 134 17.23 -22.81 -2.88
N LYS A 135 18.47 -22.50 -2.53
CA LYS A 135 18.83 -21.13 -2.13
C LYS A 135 18.75 -20.21 -3.35
N VAL A 136 18.05 -19.08 -3.24
CA VAL A 136 17.95 -18.05 -4.27
C VAL A 136 18.43 -16.71 -3.73
N GLU A 137 19.02 -15.89 -4.61
CA GLU A 137 19.41 -14.53 -4.30
C GLU A 137 18.41 -13.56 -4.93
N ILE A 138 18.00 -12.53 -4.21
CA ILE A 138 17.13 -11.49 -4.70
C ILE A 138 17.61 -10.12 -4.23
N SER A 139 17.61 -9.14 -5.15
CA SER A 139 17.89 -7.76 -4.78
C SER A 139 16.78 -7.20 -3.89
N SER A 140 17.16 -6.68 -2.73
CA SER A 140 16.25 -6.12 -1.71
C SER A 140 15.92 -4.64 -1.93
N ASN A 141 16.64 -3.95 -2.86
CA ASN A 141 16.47 -2.54 -3.13
C ASN A 141 15.43 -2.21 -4.23
N VAL A 142 14.71 -3.22 -4.77
CA VAL A 142 13.73 -3.02 -5.85
C VAL A 142 12.29 -2.95 -5.32
N SER A 143 11.73 -4.05 -4.90
CA SER A 143 10.35 -4.11 -4.40
C SER A 143 10.15 -5.29 -3.46
N SER A 144 9.69 -5.03 -2.25
CA SER A 144 9.31 -6.06 -1.27
C SER A 144 8.22 -7.00 -1.78
N GLN A 145 7.46 -6.62 -2.83
CA GLN A 145 6.46 -7.50 -3.46
C GLN A 145 7.07 -8.73 -4.10
N PHE A 146 8.29 -8.64 -4.67
CA PHE A 146 8.97 -9.80 -5.26
C PHE A 146 9.37 -10.81 -4.19
N ILE A 147 9.94 -10.33 -3.09
CA ILE A 147 10.31 -11.15 -1.95
C ILE A 147 9.04 -11.79 -1.34
N SER A 148 8.00 -10.98 -1.08
CA SER A 148 6.72 -11.47 -0.58
C SER A 148 6.10 -12.55 -1.47
N ALA A 149 6.17 -12.39 -2.81
CA ALA A 149 5.65 -13.38 -3.75
C ALA A 149 6.37 -14.73 -3.63
N MET A 150 7.70 -14.72 -3.49
CA MET A 150 8.50 -15.92 -3.25
C MET A 150 8.16 -16.57 -1.91
N LEU A 151 8.05 -15.76 -0.83
CA LEU A 151 7.72 -16.25 0.51
C LEU A 151 6.34 -16.94 0.55
N LEU A 152 5.34 -16.38 -0.14
CA LEU A 152 3.98 -16.93 -0.16
C LEU A 152 3.89 -18.34 -0.74
N ILE A 153 4.73 -18.68 -1.72
CA ILE A 153 4.74 -20.00 -2.35
C ILE A 153 5.73 -20.96 -1.69
N SER A 154 6.70 -20.43 -0.91
CA SER A 154 7.78 -21.21 -0.30
C SER A 154 7.29 -22.43 0.50
N PRO A 155 6.18 -22.36 1.27
CA PRO A 155 5.71 -23.53 2.03
C PRO A 155 5.25 -24.71 1.15
N LYS A 156 5.06 -24.53 -0.14
CA LYS A 156 4.71 -25.61 -1.09
C LYS A 156 5.90 -26.20 -1.82
N LEU A 157 7.08 -25.68 -1.62
CA LEU A 157 8.31 -26.25 -2.15
C LEU A 157 8.81 -27.36 -1.22
N LYS A 158 8.88 -28.60 -1.69
CA LYS A 158 9.42 -29.71 -0.88
C LYS A 158 10.87 -29.39 -0.47
N GLY A 159 11.11 -29.27 0.84
CA GLY A 159 12.37 -28.80 1.41
C GLY A 159 12.41 -27.29 1.71
N GLY A 160 11.30 -26.58 1.52
CA GLY A 160 11.20 -25.14 1.81
C GLY A 160 11.99 -24.26 0.83
N LEU A 161 12.33 -23.04 1.23
CA LEU A 161 13.11 -22.10 0.45
C LEU A 161 14.02 -21.26 1.35
N VAL A 162 15.25 -20.99 0.89
CA VAL A 162 16.14 -20.01 1.49
C VAL A 162 16.33 -18.86 0.53
N ILE A 163 16.03 -17.63 0.97
CA ILE A 163 16.19 -16.40 0.20
C ILE A 163 17.33 -15.60 0.81
N GLU A 164 18.35 -15.31 0.01
CA GLU A 164 19.40 -14.37 0.36
C GLU A 164 19.10 -12.99 -0.20
N LEU A 165 18.99 -12.01 0.68
CA LEU A 165 18.74 -10.61 0.32
C LEU A 165 20.06 -9.92 -0.02
N LYS A 166 20.13 -9.30 -1.19
CA LYS A 166 21.30 -8.51 -1.64
C LYS A 166 20.99 -7.02 -1.62
N GLY A 167 21.83 -6.26 -0.93
CA GLY A 167 21.69 -4.81 -0.78
C GLY A 167 20.84 -4.39 0.43
N GLU A 168 20.54 -3.10 0.51
CA GLU A 168 19.73 -2.54 1.60
C GLU A 168 18.26 -2.97 1.48
N LEU A 169 17.70 -3.44 2.58
CA LEU A 169 16.30 -3.88 2.62
C LEU A 169 15.36 -2.69 2.70
N ILE A 170 14.58 -2.49 1.64
CA ILE A 170 13.57 -1.44 1.54
C ILE A 170 12.19 -2.02 1.83
N SER A 171 11.35 -1.26 2.55
CA SER A 171 9.98 -1.68 2.89
C SER A 171 9.95 -3.02 3.65
N LYS A 172 10.88 -3.18 4.60
CA LYS A 172 11.02 -4.35 5.47
C LYS A 172 9.69 -4.81 6.12
N PRO A 173 8.80 -3.91 6.62
CA PRO A 173 7.55 -4.32 7.24
C PRO A 173 6.64 -5.19 6.36
N TYR A 174 6.70 -5.06 5.03
CA TYR A 174 5.89 -5.92 4.14
C TYR A 174 6.40 -7.35 4.05
N ILE A 175 7.70 -7.56 4.26
CA ILE A 175 8.31 -8.89 4.35
C ILE A 175 7.95 -9.49 5.69
N GLU A 176 8.13 -8.75 6.79
CA GLU A 176 7.76 -9.16 8.15
C GLU A 176 6.27 -9.50 8.25
N MET A 177 5.39 -8.69 7.63
CA MET A 177 3.96 -9.00 7.50
C MET A 177 3.74 -10.37 6.85
N THR A 178 4.46 -10.68 5.77
CA THR A 178 4.30 -11.96 5.07
C THR A 178 4.75 -13.12 5.96
N LEU A 179 5.88 -13.00 6.64
CA LEU A 179 6.39 -14.02 7.55
C LEU A 179 5.49 -14.20 8.77
N HIS A 180 4.96 -13.12 9.32
CA HIS A 180 3.98 -13.18 10.41
C HIS A 180 2.73 -13.98 10.00
N LEU A 181 2.19 -13.73 8.81
CA LEU A 181 1.04 -14.48 8.30
C LEU A 181 1.37 -15.96 8.09
N LEU A 182 2.55 -16.30 7.59
CA LEU A 182 3.02 -17.66 7.45
C LEU A 182 3.15 -18.35 8.81
N ASN A 183 3.77 -17.69 9.79
CA ASN A 183 3.92 -18.23 11.15
C ASN A 183 2.56 -18.47 11.81
N ASN A 184 1.58 -17.59 11.61
CA ASN A 184 0.22 -17.77 12.13
C ASN A 184 -0.50 -18.99 11.51
N LEU A 185 -0.06 -19.46 10.36
CA LEU A 185 -0.54 -20.69 9.74
C LEU A 185 0.27 -21.94 10.14
N GLY A 186 1.27 -21.80 11.02
CA GLY A 186 2.13 -22.89 11.46
C GLY A 186 3.35 -23.13 10.58
N VAL A 187 3.60 -22.32 9.56
CA VAL A 187 4.83 -22.38 8.76
C VAL A 187 5.99 -21.84 9.59
N LYS A 188 7.04 -22.62 9.80
CA LYS A 188 8.25 -22.15 10.48
C LYS A 188 9.04 -21.24 9.54
N THR A 189 9.37 -20.06 10.02
CA THR A 189 10.19 -19.08 9.29
C THR A 189 11.31 -18.55 10.18
N ASN A 190 12.45 -18.22 9.59
CA ASN A 190 13.57 -17.65 10.31
C ASN A 190 14.22 -16.54 9.48
N ILE A 191 14.61 -15.45 10.15
CA ILE A 191 15.43 -14.39 9.57
C ILE A 191 16.74 -14.34 10.34
N LYS A 192 17.85 -14.53 9.64
CA LYS A 192 19.18 -14.36 10.20
C LYS A 192 20.03 -13.51 9.25
N SER A 193 20.34 -12.30 9.68
CA SER A 193 21.03 -11.30 8.85
C SER A 193 20.27 -11.03 7.54
N ASN A 194 20.85 -11.37 6.40
CA ASN A 194 20.26 -11.23 5.08
C ASN A 194 19.63 -12.52 4.53
N LEU A 195 19.52 -13.58 5.35
CA LEU A 195 18.92 -14.86 4.97
C LEU A 195 17.53 -14.99 5.56
N ILE A 196 16.56 -15.34 4.72
CA ILE A 196 15.21 -15.71 5.14
C ILE A 196 15.01 -17.18 4.77
N SER A 197 14.66 -18.02 5.73
CA SER A 197 14.27 -19.40 5.50
C SER A 197 12.80 -19.62 5.81
N VAL A 198 12.13 -20.41 4.98
CA VAL A 198 10.73 -20.81 5.11
C VAL A 198 10.65 -22.31 4.93
N ASP A 199 10.11 -23.00 5.92
CA ASP A 199 9.97 -24.44 5.88
C ASP A 199 8.77 -24.88 5.02
N TYR A 200 8.83 -26.13 4.56
CA TYR A 200 7.72 -26.79 3.89
C TYR A 200 6.57 -27.06 4.86
N LEU A 201 5.34 -26.81 4.42
CA LEU A 201 4.13 -27.18 5.14
C LEU A 201 3.07 -27.70 4.16
N GLU A 202 2.69 -28.96 4.28
CA GLU A 202 1.76 -29.57 3.35
C GLU A 202 0.32 -29.10 3.57
N GLN A 203 -0.11 -29.04 4.81
CA GLN A 203 -1.48 -28.69 5.20
C GLN A 203 -1.46 -27.82 6.45
N ILE A 204 -2.50 -27.01 6.62
CA ILE A 204 -2.75 -26.23 7.83
C ILE A 204 -4.02 -26.74 8.51
N GLN A 205 -4.13 -26.52 9.81
CA GLN A 205 -5.39 -26.66 10.53
C GLN A 205 -6.40 -25.60 10.07
N GLU A 206 -7.69 -25.83 10.30
CA GLU A 206 -8.71 -24.83 10.03
C GLU A 206 -8.40 -23.55 10.83
N THR A 207 -8.14 -22.47 10.10
CA THR A 207 -7.68 -21.21 10.67
C THR A 207 -8.58 -20.08 10.22
N ASN A 208 -9.02 -19.25 11.18
CA ASN A 208 -9.81 -18.05 10.92
C ASN A 208 -8.95 -16.81 11.18
N ILE A 209 -8.78 -15.95 10.17
CA ILE A 209 -8.05 -14.69 10.30
C ILE A 209 -9.00 -13.52 10.01
N THR A 210 -9.13 -12.61 10.97
CA THR A 210 -9.80 -11.33 10.77
C THR A 210 -8.77 -10.28 10.36
N VAL A 211 -8.94 -9.71 9.17
CA VAL A 211 -8.04 -8.70 8.64
C VAL A 211 -8.25 -7.38 9.37
N GLU A 212 -7.18 -6.81 9.91
CA GLU A 212 -7.17 -5.46 10.47
C GLU A 212 -7.52 -4.42 9.42
N SER A 213 -8.17 -3.31 9.79
CA SER A 213 -8.42 -2.17 8.91
C SER A 213 -7.12 -1.57 8.38
N ASP A 214 -7.19 -0.91 7.22
CA ASP A 214 -6.03 -0.47 6.46
C ASP A 214 -5.39 0.81 7.04
N TRP A 215 -4.16 0.71 7.56
CA TRP A 215 -3.44 1.84 8.13
C TRP A 215 -3.04 2.90 7.09
N SER A 216 -2.79 2.51 5.84
CA SER A 216 -2.60 3.50 4.77
C SER A 216 -3.86 4.36 4.60
N SER A 217 -5.04 3.73 4.65
CA SER A 217 -6.33 4.44 4.56
C SER A 217 -6.59 5.31 5.80
N ALA A 218 -6.16 4.88 6.98
CA ALA A 218 -6.24 5.69 8.19
C ALA A 218 -5.43 7.00 8.08
N SER A 219 -4.33 7.02 7.32
CA SER A 219 -3.47 8.20 7.20
C SER A 219 -4.21 9.45 6.72
N TYR A 220 -5.24 9.29 5.89
CA TYR A 220 -6.05 10.42 5.42
C TYR A 220 -6.91 11.01 6.53
N TRP A 221 -7.38 10.19 7.46
CA TRP A 221 -8.11 10.63 8.65
C TRP A 221 -7.20 11.31 9.66
N TYR A 222 -5.96 10.83 9.81
CA TYR A 222 -4.94 11.54 10.57
C TYR A 222 -4.66 12.94 9.99
N SER A 223 -4.59 13.05 8.65
CA SER A 223 -4.44 14.33 7.96
C SER A 223 -5.62 15.27 8.23
N ILE A 224 -6.85 14.76 8.17
CA ILE A 224 -8.06 15.52 8.49
C ILE A 224 -7.99 16.05 9.94
N VAL A 225 -7.71 15.17 10.91
CA VAL A 225 -7.59 15.56 12.32
C VAL A 225 -6.49 16.60 12.52
N ALA A 226 -5.33 16.43 11.88
CA ALA A 226 -4.23 17.39 11.96
C ALA A 226 -4.62 18.78 11.47
N LEU A 227 -5.39 18.85 10.36
CA LEU A 227 -5.78 20.10 9.70
C LEU A 227 -6.98 20.80 10.35
N CYS A 228 -7.79 20.08 11.14
CA CYS A 228 -8.91 20.65 11.91
C CYS A 228 -8.42 21.46 13.12
N GLU A 229 -9.29 22.31 13.67
CA GLU A 229 -9.06 22.97 14.97
C GLU A 229 -9.49 22.08 16.12
N ARG A 230 -10.62 21.41 15.98
CA ARG A 230 -11.14 20.41 16.91
C ARG A 230 -11.66 19.22 16.14
N SER A 231 -11.37 18.02 16.57
CA SER A 231 -11.88 16.82 15.90
C SER A 231 -11.76 15.59 16.81
N GLU A 232 -12.70 14.68 16.64
CA GLU A 232 -12.71 13.34 17.22
C GLU A 232 -13.10 12.34 16.12
N VAL A 233 -12.16 11.56 15.65
CA VAL A 233 -12.38 10.53 14.63
C VAL A 233 -12.16 9.17 15.26
N LYS A 234 -13.20 8.32 15.23
CA LYS A 234 -13.11 6.92 15.69
C LYS A 234 -12.97 6.02 14.48
N LEU A 235 -11.93 5.18 14.47
CA LEU A 235 -11.70 4.20 13.42
C LEU A 235 -11.70 2.81 14.04
N ASN A 236 -12.58 1.95 13.55
CA ASN A 236 -12.80 0.61 14.09
C ASN A 236 -11.86 -0.42 13.47
N ASN A 237 -11.62 -1.51 14.21
CA ASN A 237 -10.84 -2.67 13.82
C ASN A 237 -9.35 -2.35 13.59
N PHE A 238 -8.76 -1.60 14.52
CA PHE A 238 -7.33 -1.30 14.61
C PHE A 238 -6.74 -1.84 15.90
N TYR A 239 -5.52 -2.39 15.83
CA TYR A 239 -4.87 -3.05 16.95
C TYR A 239 -3.53 -2.39 17.31
N LYS A 240 -3.21 -2.35 18.61
CA LYS A 240 -1.96 -1.74 19.10
C LYS A 240 -0.71 -2.43 18.53
N ASN A 241 -0.77 -3.75 18.37
CA ASN A 241 0.32 -4.56 17.84
C ASN A 241 0.06 -4.91 16.35
N SER A 242 -0.09 -3.87 15.52
CA SER A 242 -0.32 -4.06 14.09
C SER A 242 0.91 -4.61 13.37
N ILE A 243 0.66 -5.54 12.44
CA ILE A 243 1.70 -6.02 11.51
C ILE A 243 1.85 -5.13 10.26
N GLN A 244 1.06 -4.08 10.15
CA GLN A 244 1.14 -3.12 9.04
C GLN A 244 2.19 -2.06 9.35
N GLY A 245 3.22 -1.94 8.49
CA GLY A 245 4.31 -0.96 8.68
C GLY A 245 3.81 0.49 8.76
N ASP A 246 2.70 0.79 8.04
CA ASP A 246 2.12 2.13 8.05
C ASP A 246 1.52 2.53 9.41
N SER A 247 1.40 1.63 10.40
CA SER A 247 1.01 1.98 11.78
C SER A 247 1.99 2.96 12.45
N ILE A 248 3.21 3.08 11.94
CA ILE A 248 4.20 4.08 12.35
C ILE A 248 3.69 5.53 12.21
N LEU A 249 2.64 5.73 11.39
CA LEU A 249 2.02 7.04 11.20
C LEU A 249 1.54 7.67 12.52
N ILE A 250 1.25 6.87 13.55
CA ILE A 250 0.91 7.37 14.88
C ILE A 250 1.99 8.35 15.37
N LYS A 251 3.26 7.94 15.32
CA LYS A 251 4.41 8.77 15.75
C LYS A 251 4.59 9.99 14.85
N TYR A 252 4.38 9.84 13.54
CA TYR A 252 4.54 10.94 12.61
C TYR A 252 3.47 12.02 12.81
N PHE A 253 2.24 11.61 13.06
CA PHE A 253 1.13 12.53 13.25
C PHE A 253 1.02 13.06 14.69
N GLU A 254 1.58 12.37 15.69
CA GLU A 254 1.79 12.93 17.02
C GLU A 254 2.62 14.22 16.93
N ALA A 255 3.69 14.23 16.12
CA ALA A 255 4.49 15.42 15.81
C ALA A 255 3.74 16.48 14.99
N LEU A 256 2.55 16.18 14.49
CA LEU A 256 1.63 17.09 13.76
C LEU A 256 0.37 17.41 14.58
N GLY A 257 0.37 17.13 15.87
CA GLY A 257 -0.69 17.50 16.81
C GLY A 257 -1.90 16.57 16.79
N VAL A 258 -1.72 15.29 16.48
CA VAL A 258 -2.78 14.27 16.56
C VAL A 258 -2.48 13.29 17.69
N GLU A 259 -3.34 13.25 18.70
CA GLU A 259 -3.32 12.22 19.73
C GLU A 259 -4.05 10.97 19.24
N THR A 260 -3.48 9.79 19.53
CA THR A 260 -4.10 8.49 19.21
C THR A 260 -4.30 7.69 20.50
N LYS A 261 -5.55 7.34 20.79
CA LYS A 261 -5.90 6.45 21.91
C LYS A 261 -6.45 5.13 21.38
N PHE A 262 -5.91 4.01 21.86
CA PHE A 262 -6.48 2.68 21.61
C PHE A 262 -7.55 2.37 22.66
N ILE A 263 -8.75 2.04 22.21
CA ILE A 263 -9.88 1.61 23.05
C ILE A 263 -10.42 0.33 22.45
N GLU A 264 -10.19 -0.81 23.11
CA GLU A 264 -10.51 -2.14 22.57
C GLU A 264 -9.89 -2.36 21.18
N ASN A 265 -10.73 -2.58 20.16
CA ASN A 265 -10.33 -2.81 18.77
C ASN A 265 -10.53 -1.57 17.89
N LYS A 266 -10.38 -0.38 18.44
CA LYS A 266 -10.49 0.89 17.72
C LYS A 266 -9.45 1.90 18.16
N ILE A 267 -9.20 2.85 17.29
CA ILE A 267 -8.41 4.06 17.62
C ILE A 267 -9.31 5.27 17.62
N VAL A 268 -9.06 6.15 18.58
CA VAL A 268 -9.69 7.46 18.67
C VAL A 268 -8.61 8.50 18.41
N LEU A 269 -8.81 9.27 17.36
CA LEU A 269 -7.92 10.34 16.93
C LEU A 269 -8.50 11.67 17.41
N THR A 270 -7.72 12.45 18.11
CA THR A 270 -8.11 13.78 18.60
C THR A 270 -7.05 14.82 18.28
N LYS A 271 -7.50 16.02 17.96
CA LYS A 271 -6.60 17.17 17.80
C LYS A 271 -6.07 17.61 19.16
N ILE A 272 -4.75 17.68 19.31
CA ILE A 272 -4.13 18.22 20.50
C ILE A 272 -4.36 19.75 20.50
N LYS A 273 -4.99 20.24 21.58
CA LYS A 273 -5.26 21.67 21.75
C LYS A 273 -3.95 22.44 21.94
N ASP A 274 -3.87 23.67 21.42
CA ASP A 274 -2.75 24.59 21.56
C ASP A 274 -1.38 23.95 21.24
N PHE A 275 -1.36 23.06 20.22
CA PHE A 275 -0.16 22.30 19.84
C PHE A 275 0.90 23.19 19.18
N SER A 276 2.12 23.10 19.67
CA SER A 276 3.29 23.80 19.11
C SER A 276 3.96 22.94 18.05
N TYR A 277 3.80 23.31 16.78
CA TYR A 277 4.37 22.56 15.67
C TYR A 277 5.90 22.67 15.59
N PRO A 278 6.59 21.61 15.15
CA PRO A 278 8.02 21.69 14.89
C PRO A 278 8.32 22.69 13.75
N LYS A 279 9.45 23.38 13.83
CA LYS A 279 9.91 24.26 12.73
C LYS A 279 10.16 23.47 11.43
N ASN A 280 10.67 22.26 11.56
CA ASN A 280 10.94 21.34 10.48
C ASN A 280 10.71 19.89 10.92
N LEU A 281 10.00 19.11 10.12
CA LEU A 281 9.75 17.69 10.35
C LEU A 281 10.67 16.85 9.44
N ASN A 282 11.56 16.06 10.04
CA ASN A 282 12.48 15.19 9.29
C ASN A 282 12.09 13.74 9.49
N LEU A 283 11.75 13.03 8.39
CA LEU A 283 11.28 11.63 8.46
C LEU A 283 11.98 10.74 7.43
N ASN A 284 12.47 9.60 7.92
CA ASN A 284 12.87 8.48 7.08
C ASN A 284 11.64 7.61 6.77
N LEU A 285 11.26 7.55 5.51
CA LEU A 285 10.10 6.80 5.05
C LEU A 285 10.46 5.53 4.26
N ILE A 286 11.68 5.02 4.43
CA ILE A 286 12.15 3.82 3.72
C ILE A 286 11.23 2.60 3.97
N ASP A 287 10.66 2.49 5.17
CA ASP A 287 9.76 1.42 5.59
C ASP A 287 8.26 1.74 5.40
N SER A 288 7.93 3.01 5.18
CA SER A 288 6.55 3.50 5.00
C SER A 288 6.42 4.54 3.86
N PRO A 289 6.98 4.28 2.67
CA PRO A 289 7.03 5.27 1.58
C PRO A 289 5.64 5.71 1.09
N ASP A 290 4.65 4.86 1.30
CA ASP A 290 3.27 5.12 0.89
C ASP A 290 2.57 6.22 1.73
N LEU A 291 3.15 6.65 2.86
CA LEU A 291 2.68 7.76 3.69
C LEU A 291 3.19 9.14 3.21
N ALA A 292 4.18 9.18 2.32
CA ALA A 292 4.86 10.41 1.94
C ALA A 292 3.93 11.50 1.40
N GLN A 293 2.96 11.13 0.54
CA GLN A 293 2.03 12.10 -0.04
C GLN A 293 1.14 12.71 1.03
N THR A 294 0.56 11.89 1.91
CA THR A 294 -0.31 12.38 2.99
C THR A 294 0.44 13.29 3.95
N ILE A 295 1.67 12.90 4.34
CA ILE A 295 2.49 13.71 5.26
C ILE A 295 2.88 15.03 4.62
N ALA A 296 3.37 15.03 3.36
CA ALA A 296 3.78 16.26 2.68
C ALA A 296 2.62 17.26 2.52
N VAL A 297 1.44 16.77 2.11
CA VAL A 297 0.23 17.61 1.96
C VAL A 297 -0.25 18.11 3.31
N THR A 298 -0.18 17.28 4.36
CA THR A 298 -0.55 17.73 5.73
C THR A 298 0.41 18.81 6.24
N CYS A 299 1.72 18.62 6.07
CA CYS A 299 2.73 19.62 6.43
C CYS A 299 2.49 20.95 5.70
N PHE A 300 2.19 20.88 4.39
CA PHE A 300 1.83 22.06 3.59
C PHE A 300 0.60 22.77 4.17
N GLY A 301 -0.48 22.04 4.45
CA GLY A 301 -1.72 22.58 5.02
C GLY A 301 -1.56 23.19 6.43
N LEU A 302 -0.56 22.74 7.20
CA LEU A 302 -0.20 23.26 8.51
C LEU A 302 0.82 24.40 8.48
N GLY A 303 1.43 24.68 7.32
CA GLY A 303 2.55 25.63 7.21
C GLY A 303 3.83 25.14 7.90
N VAL A 304 4.03 23.83 8.02
CA VAL A 304 5.21 23.18 8.58
C VAL A 304 6.16 22.78 7.45
N SER A 305 7.43 23.13 7.55
CA SER A 305 8.43 22.61 6.62
C SER A 305 8.77 21.15 6.91
N CYS A 306 9.05 20.36 5.90
CA CYS A 306 9.46 18.96 6.11
C CYS A 306 10.54 18.50 5.14
N TYR A 307 11.37 17.55 5.60
CA TYR A 307 12.32 16.81 4.81
C TYR A 307 12.00 15.30 4.92
N LEU A 308 11.52 14.75 3.82
CA LEU A 308 11.16 13.34 3.71
C LEU A 308 12.20 12.63 2.84
N TYR A 309 12.76 11.52 3.32
CA TYR A 309 13.78 10.74 2.61
C TYR A 309 13.47 9.24 2.67
N GLY A 310 14.22 8.41 1.93
CA GLY A 310 13.90 6.98 1.79
C GLY A 310 12.79 6.73 0.77
N LEU A 311 12.61 7.62 -0.23
CA LEU A 311 11.47 7.64 -1.15
C LEU A 311 11.78 7.04 -2.55
N GLN A 312 12.90 6.35 -2.72
CA GLN A 312 13.38 5.85 -4.02
C GLN A 312 12.37 4.96 -4.75
N THR A 313 11.49 4.26 -4.02
CA THR A 313 10.47 3.39 -4.63
C THR A 313 9.29 4.16 -5.22
N LEU A 314 9.09 5.43 -4.91
CA LEU A 314 7.91 6.19 -5.32
C LEU A 314 7.87 6.46 -6.84
N ASN A 315 9.03 6.47 -7.51
CA ASN A 315 9.10 6.74 -8.95
C ASN A 315 8.71 5.53 -9.82
N ILE A 316 8.64 4.32 -9.25
CA ILE A 316 8.27 3.09 -9.95
C ILE A 316 6.87 2.56 -9.58
N LYS A 317 6.08 3.37 -8.88
CA LYS A 317 4.68 3.05 -8.51
C LYS A 317 3.72 3.31 -9.68
N GLU A 318 2.45 3.57 -9.38
CA GLU A 318 1.39 3.84 -10.36
C GLU A 318 1.74 5.03 -11.27
N THR A 319 2.28 6.06 -10.68
CA THR A 319 2.89 7.22 -11.35
C THR A 319 4.27 7.51 -10.76
N LYS A 320 5.01 8.46 -11.32
CA LYS A 320 6.20 9.05 -10.69
C LYS A 320 5.72 9.99 -9.56
N ARG A 321 5.43 9.39 -8.39
CA ARG A 321 4.73 10.05 -7.28
C ARG A 321 5.39 11.34 -6.79
N LEU A 322 6.74 11.37 -6.72
CA LEU A 322 7.46 12.58 -6.29
C LEU A 322 7.24 13.75 -7.27
N ILE A 323 7.27 13.48 -8.57
CA ILE A 323 7.02 14.50 -9.60
C ILE A 323 5.56 14.96 -9.54
N ALA A 324 4.62 14.03 -9.46
CA ALA A 324 3.20 14.36 -9.36
C ALA A 324 2.93 15.22 -8.10
N LEU A 325 3.48 14.83 -6.95
CA LEU A 325 3.33 15.56 -5.70
C LEU A 325 3.92 16.98 -5.79
N LYS A 326 5.11 17.12 -6.39
CA LYS A 326 5.73 18.44 -6.64
C LYS A 326 4.82 19.31 -7.50
N ASN A 327 4.34 18.77 -8.62
CA ASN A 327 3.51 19.55 -9.55
C ASN A 327 2.23 20.06 -8.86
N GLU A 328 1.52 19.20 -8.15
CA GLU A 328 0.25 19.57 -7.53
C GLU A 328 0.43 20.52 -6.34
N LEU A 329 1.43 20.29 -5.49
CA LEU A 329 1.76 21.20 -4.39
C LEU A 329 2.21 22.59 -4.92
N THR A 330 2.98 22.63 -6.01
CA THR A 330 3.40 23.91 -6.62
C THR A 330 2.22 24.72 -7.16
N LYS A 331 1.22 24.08 -7.75
CA LYS A 331 -0.03 24.77 -8.18
C LYS A 331 -0.72 25.47 -7.00
N LEU A 332 -0.71 24.82 -5.83
CA LEU A 332 -1.29 25.36 -4.59
C LEU A 332 -0.45 26.46 -3.94
N GLY A 333 0.74 26.75 -4.47
CA GLY A 333 1.63 27.80 -3.96
C GLY A 333 2.78 27.28 -3.07
N ALA A 334 2.97 25.96 -2.97
CA ALA A 334 4.09 25.40 -2.22
C ALA A 334 5.43 25.66 -2.91
N ASN A 335 6.47 25.88 -2.10
CA ASN A 335 7.87 25.86 -2.52
C ASN A 335 8.49 24.56 -2.02
N LEU A 336 9.01 23.74 -2.95
CA LEU A 336 9.60 22.44 -2.62
C LEU A 336 10.60 21.95 -3.64
N ASP A 337 11.59 21.21 -3.13
CA ASP A 337 12.58 20.50 -3.94
C ASP A 337 12.37 19.00 -3.85
N ILE A 338 12.65 18.29 -4.91
CA ILE A 338 12.68 16.83 -4.96
C ILE A 338 13.94 16.32 -5.60
N THR A 339 14.39 15.15 -5.15
CA THR A 339 15.38 14.31 -5.85
C THR A 339 14.73 13.00 -6.24
N GLU A 340 15.49 12.00 -6.64
CA GLU A 340 14.94 10.65 -6.89
C GLU A 340 14.43 9.95 -5.63
N SER A 341 14.90 10.35 -4.44
CA SER A 341 14.62 9.68 -3.17
C SER A 341 14.24 10.60 -2.02
N THR A 342 14.11 11.91 -2.26
CA THR A 342 13.81 12.88 -1.21
C THR A 342 12.79 13.92 -1.66
N LEU A 343 12.10 14.52 -0.68
CA LEU A 343 11.26 15.69 -0.85
C LEU A 343 11.56 16.67 0.30
N LYS A 344 11.84 17.92 -0.04
CA LYS A 344 12.04 19.02 0.91
C LYS A 344 10.97 20.08 0.66
N LEU A 345 10.03 20.22 1.58
CA LEU A 345 8.99 21.24 1.55
C LEU A 345 9.42 22.40 2.44
N TYR A 346 9.38 23.59 1.88
CA TYR A 346 9.63 24.83 2.63
C TYR A 346 8.34 25.40 3.19
N LYS A 347 8.45 26.15 4.27
CA LYS A 347 7.30 26.81 4.90
C LYS A 347 6.61 27.74 3.91
N THR A 348 5.30 27.54 3.73
CA THR A 348 4.45 28.38 2.88
C THR A 348 3.44 29.12 3.76
N ARG A 349 3.15 30.37 3.42
CA ARG A 349 2.23 31.22 4.20
C ARG A 349 0.80 31.17 3.68
N GLU A 350 0.62 30.98 2.38
CA GLU A 350 -0.67 31.06 1.71
C GLU A 350 -0.93 29.83 0.84
N ILE A 351 -2.16 29.33 0.87
CA ILE A 351 -2.63 28.23 0.03
C ILE A 351 -3.60 28.77 -1.01
N LYS A 352 -3.27 28.60 -2.29
CA LYS A 352 -4.16 29.02 -3.39
C LYS A 352 -5.42 28.17 -3.40
N LYS A 353 -6.58 28.82 -3.48
CA LYS A 353 -7.90 28.20 -3.52
C LYS A 353 -8.34 27.88 -4.95
N ASN A 354 -9.34 26.98 -5.07
CA ASN A 354 -9.98 26.60 -6.34
C ASN A 354 -8.99 25.98 -7.36
N ILE A 355 -7.99 25.29 -6.88
CA ILE A 355 -7.01 24.58 -7.72
C ILE A 355 -7.51 23.17 -8.03
N THR A 356 -7.38 22.78 -9.29
CA THR A 356 -7.64 21.40 -9.74
C THR A 356 -6.41 20.53 -9.51
N ILE A 357 -6.60 19.47 -8.73
CA ILE A 357 -5.60 18.46 -8.45
C ILE A 357 -5.72 17.35 -9.48
N ASN A 358 -4.68 17.13 -10.26
CA ASN A 358 -4.58 16.01 -11.18
C ASN A 358 -4.19 14.74 -10.42
N THR A 359 -4.88 13.65 -10.68
CA THR A 359 -4.67 12.41 -9.92
C THR A 359 -3.64 11.48 -10.54
N TYR A 360 -3.25 11.66 -11.79
CA TYR A 360 -2.26 10.83 -12.50
C TYR A 360 -2.59 9.33 -12.45
N GLN A 361 -3.87 8.98 -12.45
CA GLN A 361 -4.36 7.61 -12.26
C GLN A 361 -3.89 6.95 -10.94
N ASP A 362 -3.53 7.75 -9.94
CA ASP A 362 -3.07 7.30 -8.64
C ASP A 362 -4.05 7.72 -7.54
N HIS A 363 -4.62 6.73 -6.87
CA HIS A 363 -5.58 6.91 -5.78
C HIS A 363 -5.01 7.74 -4.61
N ARG A 364 -3.70 7.62 -4.33
CA ARG A 364 -3.07 8.36 -3.24
C ARG A 364 -2.99 9.86 -3.54
N MET A 365 -2.88 10.25 -4.80
CA MET A 365 -2.94 11.68 -5.17
C MET A 365 -4.31 12.26 -4.81
N ALA A 366 -5.41 11.60 -5.19
CA ALA A 366 -6.75 12.07 -4.84
C ALA A 366 -6.96 12.15 -3.32
N MET A 367 -6.64 11.05 -2.60
CA MET A 367 -6.95 10.93 -1.17
C MET A 367 -6.03 11.77 -0.28
N SER A 368 -4.76 11.97 -0.65
CA SER A 368 -3.84 12.79 0.15
C SER A 368 -4.14 14.28 0.06
N PHE A 369 -4.67 14.77 -1.08
CA PHE A 369 -5.04 16.16 -1.23
C PHE A 369 -6.44 16.48 -0.69
N ALA A 370 -7.37 15.53 -0.67
CA ALA A 370 -8.74 15.76 -0.19
C ALA A 370 -8.83 16.40 1.20
N PRO A 371 -8.01 16.04 2.22
CA PRO A 371 -8.02 16.70 3.53
C PRO A 371 -7.71 18.20 3.48
N LEU A 372 -6.97 18.67 2.46
CA LEU A 372 -6.63 20.10 2.32
C LEU A 372 -7.86 20.98 2.09
N SER A 373 -8.98 20.38 1.68
CA SER A 373 -10.27 21.08 1.51
C SER A 373 -10.84 21.66 2.84
N ILE A 374 -10.27 21.30 3.99
CA ILE A 374 -10.53 21.97 5.27
C ILE A 374 -9.96 23.40 5.28
N LYS A 375 -8.88 23.63 4.55
CA LYS A 375 -8.21 24.95 4.49
C LYS A 375 -8.70 25.79 3.32
N VAL A 376 -8.87 25.18 2.15
CA VAL A 376 -9.28 25.88 0.92
C VAL A 376 -10.12 24.96 0.02
N PRO A 377 -11.11 25.48 -0.71
CA PRO A 377 -11.81 24.70 -1.75
C PRO A 377 -10.83 24.22 -2.81
N ILE A 378 -10.95 22.94 -3.19
CA ILE A 378 -10.15 22.30 -4.26
C ILE A 378 -11.04 21.46 -5.18
N PHE A 379 -10.55 21.21 -6.38
CA PHE A 379 -11.15 20.26 -7.31
C PHE A 379 -10.27 19.03 -7.45
N ILE A 380 -10.89 17.85 -7.57
CA ILE A 380 -10.18 16.60 -7.86
C ILE A 380 -10.59 16.12 -9.25
N GLU A 381 -9.61 16.06 -10.15
CA GLU A 381 -9.77 15.39 -11.43
C GLU A 381 -9.90 13.89 -11.20
N ASN A 382 -10.71 13.19 -11.99
CA ASN A 382 -10.82 11.73 -11.95
C ASN A 382 -10.94 11.11 -10.53
N PRO A 383 -12.00 11.45 -9.77
CA PRO A 383 -12.15 11.02 -8.37
C PRO A 383 -12.30 9.51 -8.21
N ASN A 384 -12.66 8.77 -9.27
CA ASN A 384 -12.88 7.33 -9.22
C ASN A 384 -11.60 6.52 -8.97
N VAL A 385 -10.41 7.13 -9.07
CA VAL A 385 -9.14 6.41 -8.78
C VAL A 385 -9.07 5.87 -7.35
N VAL A 386 -9.85 6.39 -6.41
CA VAL A 386 -9.87 5.95 -5.00
C VAL A 386 -10.34 4.52 -4.83
N VAL A 387 -11.16 3.99 -5.74
CA VAL A 387 -11.69 2.61 -5.69
C VAL A 387 -10.57 1.58 -5.68
N LYS A 388 -9.38 1.94 -6.14
CA LYS A 388 -8.21 1.08 -6.16
C LYS A 388 -7.80 0.59 -4.77
N SER A 389 -8.02 1.39 -3.71
CA SER A 389 -7.65 1.02 -2.33
C SER A 389 -8.70 1.36 -1.28
N TYR A 390 -9.54 2.37 -1.50
CA TYR A 390 -10.55 2.82 -0.55
C TYR A 390 -11.84 3.21 -1.28
N PRO A 391 -12.68 2.26 -1.71
CA PRO A 391 -13.86 2.54 -2.53
C PRO A 391 -14.86 3.50 -1.89
N LYS A 392 -15.02 3.45 -0.57
CA LYS A 392 -15.98 4.28 0.19
C LYS A 392 -15.43 5.65 0.62
N PHE A 393 -14.25 6.06 0.14
CA PHE A 393 -13.56 7.25 0.61
C PHE A 393 -14.42 8.53 0.54
N TRP A 394 -15.07 8.78 -0.60
CA TRP A 394 -15.91 9.97 -0.77
C TRP A 394 -17.17 9.92 0.09
N ASP A 395 -17.76 8.76 0.26
CA ASP A 395 -18.95 8.57 1.11
C ASP A 395 -18.61 8.79 2.58
N ASP A 396 -17.45 8.30 3.03
CA ASP A 396 -16.99 8.49 4.39
C ASP A 396 -16.61 9.95 4.66
N LEU A 397 -16.05 10.67 3.69
CA LEU A 397 -15.85 12.12 3.79
C LEU A 397 -17.18 12.87 3.91
N LYS A 398 -18.21 12.51 3.15
CA LYS A 398 -19.56 13.11 3.28
C LYS A 398 -20.13 12.89 4.67
N LYS A 399 -19.99 11.67 5.25
CA LYS A 399 -20.39 11.39 6.65
C LYS A 399 -19.64 12.27 7.66
N ALA A 400 -18.41 12.65 7.34
CA ALA A 400 -17.59 13.54 8.15
C ALA A 400 -17.89 15.04 7.93
N GLY A 401 -18.91 15.37 7.12
CA GLY A 401 -19.39 16.73 6.89
C GLY A 401 -18.74 17.47 5.72
N PHE A 402 -18.00 16.77 4.85
CA PHE A 402 -17.45 17.38 3.63
C PHE A 402 -18.55 17.55 2.56
N THR A 403 -18.63 18.74 1.97
CA THR A 403 -19.42 18.98 0.77
C THR A 403 -18.64 18.51 -0.44
N ILE A 404 -19.23 17.60 -1.22
CA ILE A 404 -18.62 17.03 -2.43
C ILE A 404 -19.65 17.10 -3.55
N GLU A 405 -19.36 17.88 -4.58
CA GLU A 405 -20.23 18.14 -5.71
C GLU A 405 -19.56 17.68 -7.02
N LYS A 406 -20.35 17.17 -7.94
CA LYS A 406 -19.86 16.89 -9.30
C LYS A 406 -19.83 18.18 -10.09
N THR A 407 -18.72 18.43 -10.76
CA THR A 407 -18.49 19.58 -11.62
C THR A 407 -18.16 19.13 -13.03
#